data_724b8ae9678e3056deb52dd30f9d18f9
#
_entry.id   724b8ae9678e3056deb52dd30f9d18f9
#
_cell.length_a   1.000
_cell.length_b   1.000
_cell.length_c   1.000
_cell.angle_alpha   90.00
_cell.angle_beta   90.00
_cell.angle_gamma   90.00
#
_symmetry.space_group_name_H-M   'P 1'
#
loop_
_entity.id
_entity.type
_entity.pdbx_description
1 polymer ?
#
loop_
_entity_poly.entity_id
_entity_poly.type
_entity_poly.pdbx_seq_one_letter_code
_entity_poly.pdbx_strand_id
1 'polypeptide(L)'
;MEQGAGDHLTVVEGRTGFKQIEVEEFRITEEPFYLPISDEVELFEQAYERQIPVLLKGPTGAGKTRFIEYMSWRLHGHLGERETEGVPLITVACHEDLTASDLVGRYLLEGESTRWIDGPITRAVKVGAICYLDEIVEARKDTTVLIHPLTDYRRLLPIDKRGQLLEAADGFLLVMSYNPGYQSALKDLKHSTRQRFIAIEFGYPPRDQEAQIIRVESGCTADDAQELAKLAEKVRNLKEHGLAEGVSTRLLVYAGKLMAQGISRRRACQTAIVWALTDDVEVQRSIEEVVTSIFEE
;
A
#
# COMPACT_ATOMS: atom_id res chain seq x y z
N MET A 1 32.25 6.95 28.05
CA MET A 1 32.74 6.81 26.67
C MET A 1 31.60 6.23 25.89
N GLU A 2 30.89 7.16 25.27
CA GLU A 2 29.75 6.87 24.39
C GLU A 2 30.25 6.38 23.03
N GLN A 3 29.67 5.31 22.50
CA GLN A 3 29.76 5.02 21.09
C GLN A 3 28.34 4.84 20.57
N GLY A 4 27.96 5.83 19.79
CA GLY A 4 26.67 5.91 19.14
C GLY A 4 26.49 4.83 18.08
N ALA A 5 25.28 4.33 18.00
CA ALA A 5 24.78 3.54 16.91
C ALA A 5 24.74 4.43 15.65
N GLY A 6 25.58 4.11 14.68
CA GLY A 6 25.63 4.82 13.40
C GLY A 6 24.58 4.29 12.43
N ASP A 7 23.72 5.17 12.00
CA ASP A 7 22.90 5.04 10.79
C ASP A 7 23.79 4.67 9.60
N HIS A 8 23.62 3.48 9.06
CA HIS A 8 24.21 3.10 7.80
C HIS A 8 23.29 3.44 6.62
N LEU A 9 23.04 4.73 6.43
CA LEU A 9 22.66 5.27 5.14
C LEU A 9 23.92 5.44 4.29
N THR A 10 24.24 4.46 3.46
CA THR A 10 25.34 4.59 2.50
C THR A 10 24.86 5.48 1.35
N VAL A 11 25.12 6.78 1.48
CA VAL A 11 24.91 7.77 0.41
C VAL A 11 26.13 7.70 -0.51
N VAL A 12 25.92 7.20 -1.73
CA VAL A 12 26.94 7.31 -2.79
C VAL A 12 26.76 8.66 -3.47
N GLU A 13 27.63 9.61 -3.17
CA GLU A 13 27.66 10.92 -3.83
C GLU A 13 28.18 10.77 -5.27
N GLY A 14 27.25 10.75 -6.22
CA GLY A 14 27.58 10.98 -7.64
C GLY A 14 27.69 12.48 -7.93
N ARG A 15 28.56 12.88 -8.83
CA ARG A 15 28.90 14.25 -9.24
C ARG A 15 27.72 15.12 -9.78
N THR A 16 26.49 14.69 -9.71
CA THR A 16 25.29 15.37 -10.26
C THR A 16 24.21 15.69 -9.23
N GLY A 17 24.46 15.57 -7.94
CA GLY A 17 23.51 16.03 -6.89
C GLY A 17 22.19 15.25 -6.79
N PHE A 18 21.98 14.21 -7.56
CA PHE A 18 20.85 13.30 -7.41
C PHE A 18 21.23 12.21 -6.40
N LYS A 19 20.51 12.13 -5.28
CA LYS A 19 20.51 10.94 -4.44
C LYS A 19 20.00 9.79 -5.29
N GLN A 20 20.88 8.85 -5.65
CA GLN A 20 20.45 7.57 -6.16
C GLN A 20 19.84 6.84 -4.95
N ILE A 21 18.51 6.86 -4.85
CA ILE A 21 17.80 6.01 -3.91
C ILE A 21 17.99 4.60 -4.48
N GLU A 22 18.96 3.87 -3.97
CA GLU A 22 18.88 2.41 -4.06
C GLU A 22 17.55 2.09 -3.42
N VAL A 23 16.69 1.33 -4.14
CA VAL A 23 15.41 0.88 -3.59
C VAL A 23 15.80 -0.07 -2.48
N GLU A 24 15.96 0.49 -1.28
CA GLU A 24 16.36 -0.22 -0.08
C GLU A 24 15.28 -1.24 0.24
N GLU A 25 15.70 -2.40 0.64
CA GLU A 25 14.85 -3.37 1.30
C GLU A 25 14.21 -2.66 2.50
N PHE A 26 12.94 -2.29 2.35
CA PHE A 26 12.27 -1.50 3.38
C PHE A 26 11.96 -2.42 4.56
N ARG A 27 12.77 -2.32 5.60
CA ARG A 27 12.55 -3.03 6.87
C ARG A 27 11.81 -2.12 7.83
N ILE A 28 10.67 -2.59 8.31
CA ILE A 28 9.86 -1.86 9.28
C ILE A 28 10.36 -2.23 10.67
N THR A 29 11.02 -1.28 11.34
CA THR A 29 11.64 -1.47 12.64
C THR A 29 10.72 -1.10 13.80
N GLU A 30 9.77 -0.18 13.58
CA GLU A 30 8.79 0.25 14.56
C GLU A 30 7.42 -0.32 14.22
N GLU A 31 6.63 -0.66 15.26
CA GLU A 31 5.27 -1.15 15.06
C GLU A 31 4.39 -0.10 14.38
N PRO A 32 3.91 -0.35 13.15
CA PRO A 32 2.96 0.55 12.53
C PRO A 32 1.62 0.47 13.26
N PHE A 33 1.01 1.62 13.52
CA PHE A 33 -0.32 1.62 14.11
C PHE A 33 -1.34 1.02 13.13
N TYR A 34 -1.92 -0.10 13.50
CA TYR A 34 -2.95 -0.80 12.72
C TYR A 34 -4.02 -1.38 13.67
N LEU A 35 -5.27 -1.18 13.35
CA LEU A 35 -6.40 -1.79 14.05
C LEU A 35 -7.07 -2.82 13.15
N PRO A 36 -7.01 -4.11 13.49
CA PRO A 36 -7.72 -5.14 12.75
C PRO A 36 -9.23 -4.90 12.74
N ILE A 37 -9.84 -5.10 11.58
CA ILE A 37 -11.30 -4.90 11.42
C ILE A 37 -12.02 -6.24 11.52
N SER A 38 -11.37 -7.33 11.06
CA SER A 38 -11.91 -8.68 11.03
C SER A 38 -10.79 -9.70 11.29
N ASP A 39 -10.69 -10.71 10.47
CA ASP A 39 -9.73 -11.82 10.54
C ASP A 39 -8.56 -11.69 9.55
N GLU A 40 -8.39 -10.51 8.95
CA GLU A 40 -7.38 -10.27 7.90
C GLU A 40 -5.96 -10.56 8.36
N VAL A 41 -5.65 -10.33 9.66
CA VAL A 41 -4.33 -10.62 10.25
C VAL A 41 -4.08 -12.12 10.29
N GLU A 42 -5.04 -12.88 10.83
CA GLU A 42 -4.93 -14.34 10.93
C GLU A 42 -4.86 -15.00 9.53
N LEU A 43 -5.71 -14.55 8.61
CA LEU A 43 -5.69 -15.04 7.22
C LEU A 43 -4.35 -14.78 6.54
N PHE A 44 -3.76 -13.61 6.76
CA PHE A 44 -2.47 -13.29 6.17
C PHE A 44 -1.33 -14.11 6.79
N GLU A 45 -1.32 -14.31 8.12
CA GLU A 45 -0.35 -15.17 8.80
C GLU A 45 -0.38 -16.60 8.24
N GLN A 46 -1.58 -17.17 8.10
CA GLN A 46 -1.76 -18.51 7.52
C GLN A 46 -1.33 -18.57 6.06
N ALA A 47 -1.61 -17.51 5.27
CA ALA A 47 -1.16 -17.41 3.89
C ALA A 47 0.37 -17.36 3.81
N TYR A 48 1.00 -16.59 4.68
CA TYR A 48 2.46 -16.45 4.74
C TYR A 48 3.14 -17.77 5.08
N GLU A 49 2.69 -18.46 6.13
CA GLU A 49 3.21 -19.78 6.55
C GLU A 49 3.09 -20.83 5.43
N ARG A 50 2.00 -20.78 4.66
CA ARG A 50 1.74 -21.70 3.56
C ARG A 50 2.25 -21.21 2.21
N GLN A 51 2.88 -20.03 2.18
CA GLN A 51 3.40 -19.40 0.96
C GLN A 51 2.32 -19.24 -0.14
N ILE A 52 1.08 -18.96 0.27
CA ILE A 52 -0.06 -18.74 -0.64
C ILE A 52 -0.12 -17.27 -1.03
N PRO A 53 -0.09 -16.92 -2.32
CA PRO A 53 -0.15 -15.52 -2.75
C PRO A 53 -1.45 -14.83 -2.32
N VAL A 54 -1.36 -13.54 -1.95
CA VAL A 54 -2.47 -12.76 -1.38
C VAL A 54 -2.88 -11.63 -2.30
N LEU A 55 -4.19 -11.46 -2.47
CA LEU A 55 -4.80 -10.35 -3.19
C LEU A 55 -5.61 -9.48 -2.22
N LEU A 56 -5.16 -8.25 -1.97
CA LEU A 56 -5.86 -7.29 -1.15
C LEU A 56 -6.85 -6.50 -2.02
N LYS A 57 -8.11 -6.60 -1.69
CA LYS A 57 -9.20 -6.02 -2.49
C LYS A 57 -9.98 -5.01 -1.65
N GLY A 58 -10.17 -3.80 -2.14
CA GLY A 58 -10.94 -2.79 -1.41
C GLY A 58 -10.70 -1.37 -1.89
N PRO A 59 -11.48 -0.40 -1.40
CA PRO A 59 -11.42 0.99 -1.86
C PRO A 59 -10.08 1.65 -1.54
N THR A 60 -9.83 2.78 -2.20
CA THR A 60 -8.66 3.62 -1.94
C THR A 60 -8.68 4.14 -0.51
N GLY A 61 -7.51 4.10 0.15
CA GLY A 61 -7.37 4.60 1.52
C GLY A 61 -8.07 3.78 2.60
N ALA A 62 -8.46 2.52 2.32
CA ALA A 62 -8.98 1.56 3.31
C ALA A 62 -7.90 0.87 4.15
N GLY A 63 -6.64 1.34 4.08
CA GLY A 63 -5.57 0.82 4.94
C GLY A 63 -4.78 -0.37 4.40
N LYS A 64 -4.95 -0.80 3.14
CA LYS A 64 -4.24 -1.95 2.55
C LYS A 64 -2.71 -1.87 2.69
N THR A 65 -2.12 -0.73 2.33
CA THR A 65 -0.67 -0.53 2.44
C THR A 65 -0.22 -0.54 3.90
N ARG A 66 -0.95 0.13 4.80
CA ARG A 66 -0.67 0.12 6.24
C ARG A 66 -0.74 -1.29 6.83
N PHE A 67 -1.70 -2.10 6.37
CA PHE A 67 -1.82 -3.50 6.75
C PHE A 67 -0.57 -4.30 6.37
N ILE A 68 -0.06 -4.15 5.14
CA ILE A 68 1.16 -4.85 4.70
C ILE A 68 2.39 -4.39 5.48
N GLU A 69 2.51 -3.11 5.79
CA GLU A 69 3.56 -2.59 6.67
C GLU A 69 3.48 -3.24 8.05
N TYR A 70 2.28 -3.29 8.64
CA TYR A 70 2.05 -3.94 9.93
C TYR A 70 2.38 -5.45 9.89
N MET A 71 1.96 -6.16 8.84
CA MET A 71 2.27 -7.58 8.69
C MET A 71 3.75 -7.84 8.48
N SER A 72 4.45 -7.02 7.70
CA SER A 72 5.90 -7.08 7.53
C SER A 72 6.63 -6.94 8.88
N TRP A 73 6.16 -6.05 9.74
CA TRP A 73 6.68 -5.91 11.10
C TRP A 73 6.28 -7.10 11.99
N ARG A 74 5.00 -7.50 11.98
CA ARG A 74 4.44 -8.53 12.85
C ARG A 74 5.00 -9.93 12.62
N LEU A 75 5.34 -10.27 11.37
CA LEU A 75 5.92 -11.56 11.01
C LEU A 75 7.38 -11.74 11.47
N HIS A 76 7.83 -10.93 12.44
CA HIS A 76 9.08 -11.13 13.15
C HIS A 76 9.11 -12.52 13.81
N GLY A 77 10.23 -13.21 13.68
CA GLY A 77 10.46 -14.45 14.41
C GLY A 77 9.87 -15.72 13.79
N HIS A 78 9.02 -15.67 12.75
CA HIS A 78 8.55 -16.87 12.05
C HIS A 78 9.65 -17.57 11.22
N LEU A 79 10.76 -16.90 10.94
CA LEU A 79 11.87 -17.43 10.14
C LEU A 79 13.08 -17.91 10.95
N GLY A 80 12.96 -18.14 12.25
CA GLY A 80 14.02 -18.71 13.12
C GLY A 80 15.38 -17.97 13.01
N GLU A 81 16.07 -17.72 14.11
CA GLU A 81 17.46 -17.16 14.22
C GLU A 81 17.69 -15.68 13.87
N ARG A 82 16.74 -14.94 13.26
CA ARG A 82 16.85 -13.49 13.09
C ARG A 82 15.94 -12.76 14.07
N GLU A 83 16.28 -12.80 15.34
CA GLU A 83 15.45 -12.35 16.46
C GLU A 83 15.11 -10.84 16.50
N THR A 84 15.57 -10.01 15.56
CA THR A 84 15.45 -8.55 15.69
C THR A 84 15.00 -7.79 14.45
N GLU A 85 14.81 -8.45 13.31
CA GLU A 85 14.49 -7.74 12.06
C GLU A 85 13.23 -8.30 11.39
N GLY A 86 12.24 -7.43 11.08
CA GLY A 86 11.03 -7.80 10.35
C GLY A 86 11.29 -8.47 9.00
N VAL A 87 10.27 -9.10 8.45
CA VAL A 87 10.34 -9.62 7.09
C VAL A 87 10.52 -8.44 6.12
N PRO A 88 11.52 -8.47 5.23
CA PRO A 88 11.71 -7.36 4.30
C PRO A 88 10.44 -7.12 3.44
N LEU A 89 10.08 -5.86 3.25
CA LEU A 89 8.96 -5.45 2.41
C LEU A 89 9.47 -4.68 1.19
N ILE A 90 9.22 -5.20 0.00
CA ILE A 90 9.52 -4.51 -1.25
C ILE A 90 8.19 -4.11 -1.90
N THR A 91 7.91 -2.80 -1.88
CA THR A 91 6.68 -2.24 -2.45
C THR A 91 6.95 -1.68 -3.85
N VAL A 92 6.05 -1.99 -4.79
CA VAL A 92 6.06 -1.47 -6.16
C VAL A 92 4.71 -0.82 -6.45
N ALA A 93 4.70 0.48 -6.68
CA ALA A 93 3.53 1.17 -7.21
C ALA A 93 3.40 0.85 -8.71
N CYS A 94 2.31 0.18 -9.07
CA CYS A 94 2.06 -0.20 -10.45
C CYS A 94 1.44 0.98 -11.22
N HIS A 95 1.88 1.18 -12.48
CA HIS A 95 1.39 2.21 -13.38
C HIS A 95 1.51 1.76 -14.84
N GLU A 96 0.89 2.47 -15.77
CA GLU A 96 0.79 2.08 -17.19
C GLU A 96 2.14 1.94 -17.90
N ASP A 97 3.17 2.67 -17.46
CA ASP A 97 4.51 2.60 -18.05
C ASP A 97 5.38 1.50 -17.44
N LEU A 98 4.93 0.84 -16.36
CA LEU A 98 5.68 -0.22 -15.70
C LEU A 98 5.76 -1.45 -16.60
N THR A 99 6.98 -1.82 -16.96
CA THR A 99 7.26 -2.99 -17.81
C THR A 99 7.71 -4.21 -17.01
N ALA A 100 7.58 -5.40 -17.60
CA ALA A 100 8.14 -6.62 -17.02
C ALA A 100 9.66 -6.49 -16.75
N SER A 101 10.38 -5.73 -17.60
CA SER A 101 11.82 -5.47 -17.43
C SER A 101 12.13 -4.62 -16.21
N ASP A 102 11.25 -3.67 -15.85
CA ASP A 102 11.44 -2.85 -14.66
C ASP A 102 11.26 -3.69 -13.39
N LEU A 103 10.38 -4.67 -13.42
CA LEU A 103 10.14 -5.58 -12.31
C LEU A 103 11.23 -6.64 -12.15
N VAL A 104 11.71 -7.22 -13.26
CA VAL A 104 12.69 -8.31 -13.23
C VAL A 104 14.12 -7.78 -13.18
N GLY A 105 14.41 -6.78 -13.99
CA GLY A 105 15.73 -6.20 -14.08
C GLY A 105 16.15 -5.89 -15.51
N ARG A 106 17.24 -5.13 -15.61
CA ARG A 106 17.74 -4.62 -16.88
C ARG A 106 19.26 -4.52 -16.88
N TYR A 107 19.83 -4.53 -18.09
CA TYR A 107 21.22 -4.16 -18.27
C TYR A 107 21.36 -2.63 -18.30
N LEU A 108 22.31 -2.11 -17.53
CA LEU A 108 22.78 -0.73 -17.65
C LEU A 108 24.12 -0.71 -18.34
N LEU A 109 24.33 0.30 -19.20
CA LEU A 109 25.59 0.56 -19.84
C LEU A 109 26.45 1.42 -18.89
N GLU A 110 27.61 0.90 -18.50
CA GLU A 110 28.58 1.60 -17.67
C GLU A 110 29.92 1.71 -18.46
N GLY A 111 30.10 2.82 -19.14
CA GLY A 111 31.24 2.99 -20.08
C GLY A 111 31.13 2.00 -21.24
N GLU A 112 32.16 1.12 -21.40
CA GLU A 112 32.19 0.08 -22.43
C GLU A 112 31.66 -1.28 -22.00
N SER A 113 31.15 -1.39 -20.74
CA SER A 113 30.63 -2.64 -20.21
C SER A 113 29.13 -2.52 -19.88
N THR A 114 28.48 -3.67 -19.81
CA THR A 114 27.07 -3.74 -19.34
C THR A 114 26.99 -4.43 -17.99
N ARG A 115 26.26 -3.84 -17.07
CA ARG A 115 25.97 -4.43 -15.77
C ARG A 115 24.48 -4.75 -15.65
N TRP A 116 24.17 -5.95 -15.16
CA TRP A 116 22.81 -6.32 -14.82
C TRP A 116 22.42 -5.70 -13.48
N ILE A 117 21.22 -5.11 -13.41
CA ILE A 117 20.61 -4.63 -12.17
C ILE A 117 19.31 -5.38 -11.98
N ASP A 118 19.18 -6.04 -10.81
CA ASP A 118 17.97 -6.73 -10.42
C ASP A 118 16.82 -5.72 -10.18
N GLY A 119 15.66 -6.03 -10.74
CA GLY A 119 14.42 -5.31 -10.44
C GLY A 119 13.84 -5.72 -9.07
N PRO A 120 12.78 -5.02 -8.62
CA PRO A 120 12.21 -5.22 -7.29
C PRO A 120 11.69 -6.65 -7.05
N ILE A 121 11.03 -7.29 -8.03
CA ILE A 121 10.57 -8.68 -7.88
C ILE A 121 11.78 -9.62 -7.76
N THR A 122 12.81 -9.46 -8.58
CA THR A 122 13.99 -10.32 -8.50
C THR A 122 14.68 -10.21 -7.15
N ARG A 123 14.79 -9.00 -6.60
CA ARG A 123 15.33 -8.79 -5.25
C ARG A 123 14.46 -9.45 -4.19
N ALA A 124 13.14 -9.24 -4.24
CA ALA A 124 12.21 -9.86 -3.30
C ALA A 124 12.33 -11.40 -3.31
N VAL A 125 12.36 -12.00 -4.50
CA VAL A 125 12.51 -13.45 -4.70
C VAL A 125 13.83 -13.97 -4.12
N LYS A 126 14.94 -13.23 -4.28
CA LYS A 126 16.27 -13.62 -3.77
C LYS A 126 16.40 -13.56 -2.26
N VAL A 127 15.79 -12.55 -1.62
CA VAL A 127 15.97 -12.32 -0.18
C VAL A 127 14.84 -12.90 0.67
N GLY A 128 13.78 -13.48 0.05
CA GLY A 128 12.64 -14.00 0.77
C GLY A 128 11.74 -12.89 1.34
N ALA A 129 11.56 -11.79 0.62
CA ALA A 129 10.77 -10.65 1.05
C ALA A 129 9.28 -10.80 0.71
N ILE A 130 8.44 -10.03 1.40
CA ILE A 130 7.08 -9.73 0.93
C ILE A 130 7.23 -8.75 -0.25
N CYS A 131 6.80 -9.19 -1.44
CA CYS A 131 6.73 -8.35 -2.64
C CYS A 131 5.30 -7.83 -2.80
N TYR A 132 5.10 -6.55 -2.55
CA TYR A 132 3.80 -5.91 -2.63
C TYR A 132 3.66 -5.08 -3.90
N LEU A 133 2.79 -5.53 -4.82
CA LEU A 133 2.44 -4.84 -6.06
C LEU A 133 1.16 -4.04 -5.81
N ASP A 134 1.30 -2.75 -5.57
CA ASP A 134 0.16 -1.86 -5.29
C ASP A 134 -0.50 -1.42 -6.59
N GLU A 135 -1.83 -1.46 -6.63
CA GLU A 135 -2.67 -1.11 -7.78
C GLU A 135 -2.30 -1.88 -9.07
N ILE A 136 -2.15 -3.20 -8.97
CA ILE A 136 -1.69 -4.09 -10.07
C ILE A 136 -2.48 -3.93 -11.37
N VAL A 137 -3.73 -3.51 -11.31
CA VAL A 137 -4.61 -3.30 -12.47
C VAL A 137 -4.20 -2.10 -13.33
N GLU A 138 -3.41 -1.18 -12.77
CA GLU A 138 -2.81 -0.07 -13.52
C GLU A 138 -1.58 -0.52 -14.31
N ALA A 139 -1.00 -1.68 -14.00
CA ALA A 139 0.11 -2.23 -14.75
C ALA A 139 -0.32 -2.80 -16.11
N ARG A 140 0.62 -2.89 -17.03
CA ARG A 140 0.41 -3.53 -18.34
C ARG A 140 0.09 -5.01 -18.18
N LYS A 141 -0.66 -5.55 -19.13
CA LYS A 141 -1.07 -6.97 -19.12
C LYS A 141 0.10 -7.96 -19.20
N ASP A 142 1.21 -7.58 -19.81
CA ASP A 142 2.43 -8.39 -19.87
C ASP A 142 3.09 -8.54 -18.49
N THR A 143 3.02 -7.52 -17.66
CA THR A 143 3.48 -7.54 -16.27
C THR A 143 2.77 -8.60 -15.44
N THR A 144 1.46 -8.76 -15.61
CA THR A 144 0.69 -9.77 -14.85
C THR A 144 1.00 -11.21 -15.26
N VAL A 145 1.46 -11.45 -16.49
CA VAL A 145 1.85 -12.80 -16.95
C VAL A 145 3.16 -13.25 -16.32
N LEU A 146 4.09 -12.30 -16.11
CA LEU A 146 5.39 -12.56 -15.52
C LEU A 146 5.31 -13.20 -14.13
N ILE A 147 4.32 -12.81 -13.32
CA ILE A 147 4.18 -13.28 -11.95
C ILE A 147 3.53 -14.66 -11.83
N HIS A 148 2.93 -15.21 -12.90
CA HIS A 148 2.22 -16.48 -12.84
C HIS A 148 3.08 -17.65 -12.34
N PRO A 149 4.34 -17.84 -12.78
CA PRO A 149 5.17 -18.95 -12.28
C PRO A 149 5.59 -18.79 -10.81
N LEU A 150 5.53 -17.57 -10.26
CA LEU A 150 5.76 -17.32 -8.82
C LEU A 150 4.55 -17.68 -7.96
N THR A 151 3.35 -17.76 -8.57
CA THR A 151 2.08 -17.99 -7.87
C THR A 151 1.60 -19.43 -7.94
N ASP A 152 2.40 -20.34 -8.49
CA ASP A 152 2.13 -21.77 -8.48
C ASP A 152 3.18 -22.55 -7.63
N TYR A 153 3.01 -23.86 -7.51
CA TYR A 153 3.88 -24.70 -6.69
C TYR A 153 5.36 -24.65 -7.06
N ARG A 154 5.70 -24.22 -8.25
CA ARG A 154 7.08 -24.12 -8.74
C ARG A 154 7.84 -22.96 -8.13
N ARG A 155 7.14 -21.86 -7.81
CA ARG A 155 7.72 -20.64 -7.21
C ARG A 155 8.94 -20.13 -7.97
N LEU A 156 8.86 -20.06 -9.30
CA LEU A 156 9.96 -19.71 -10.19
C LEU A 156 9.77 -18.32 -10.81
N LEU A 157 10.82 -17.54 -10.87
CA LEU A 157 10.89 -16.30 -11.63
C LEU A 157 11.78 -16.50 -12.86
N PRO A 158 11.25 -16.48 -14.09
CA PRO A 158 12.05 -16.50 -15.30
C PRO A 158 12.73 -15.14 -15.51
N ILE A 159 14.04 -15.16 -15.73
CA ILE A 159 14.85 -14.00 -16.10
C ILE A 159 15.32 -14.22 -17.54
N ASP A 160 14.42 -14.05 -18.49
CA ASP A 160 14.63 -14.38 -19.91
C ASP A 160 15.88 -13.73 -20.50
N LYS A 161 16.13 -12.46 -20.15
CA LYS A 161 17.33 -11.72 -20.62
C LYS A 161 18.66 -12.31 -20.13
N ARG A 162 18.62 -13.17 -19.12
CA ARG A 162 19.79 -13.88 -18.58
C ARG A 162 19.75 -15.39 -18.87
N GLY A 163 18.67 -15.87 -19.45
CA GLY A 163 18.46 -17.32 -19.62
C GLY A 163 18.43 -18.09 -18.30
N GLN A 164 17.91 -17.49 -17.23
CA GLN A 164 17.94 -18.04 -15.88
C GLN A 164 16.51 -18.24 -15.33
N LEU A 165 16.34 -19.27 -14.54
CA LEU A 165 15.16 -19.46 -13.69
C LEU A 165 15.62 -19.29 -12.23
N LEU A 166 14.96 -18.40 -11.50
CA LEU A 166 15.27 -18.14 -10.11
C LEU A 166 14.15 -18.73 -9.24
N GLU A 167 14.51 -19.62 -8.35
CA GLU A 167 13.60 -20.16 -7.34
C GLU A 167 13.45 -19.16 -6.19
N ALA A 168 12.22 -18.98 -5.71
CA ALA A 168 11.95 -18.07 -4.63
C ALA A 168 12.51 -18.61 -3.30
N ALA A 169 13.28 -17.74 -2.62
CA ALA A 169 13.80 -18.04 -1.30
C ALA A 169 12.66 -18.21 -0.26
N ASP A 170 12.99 -18.91 0.82
CA ASP A 170 12.07 -19.06 1.95
C ASP A 170 11.64 -17.67 2.48
N GLY A 171 10.36 -17.54 2.85
CA GLY A 171 9.78 -16.28 3.29
C GLY A 171 9.28 -15.38 2.16
N PHE A 172 9.59 -15.67 0.89
CA PHE A 172 9.02 -14.89 -0.22
C PHE A 172 7.50 -15.07 -0.28
N LEU A 173 6.78 -13.95 -0.27
CA LEU A 173 5.34 -13.89 -0.50
C LEU A 173 5.01 -12.81 -1.53
N LEU A 174 4.23 -13.17 -2.55
CA LEU A 174 3.68 -12.20 -3.49
C LEU A 174 2.34 -11.70 -2.99
N VAL A 175 2.23 -10.38 -2.83
CA VAL A 175 1.00 -9.69 -2.46
C VAL A 175 0.65 -8.68 -3.54
N MET A 176 -0.62 -8.61 -3.92
CA MET A 176 -1.12 -7.62 -4.86
C MET A 176 -2.29 -6.87 -4.25
N SER A 177 -2.50 -5.62 -4.67
CA SER A 177 -3.72 -4.88 -4.34
C SER A 177 -4.44 -4.40 -5.58
N TYR A 178 -5.74 -4.23 -5.46
CA TYR A 178 -6.54 -3.48 -6.43
C TYR A 178 -7.83 -2.95 -5.81
N ASN A 179 -8.40 -1.93 -6.47
CA ASN A 179 -9.68 -1.36 -6.11
C ASN A 179 -10.74 -1.82 -7.14
N PRO A 180 -11.73 -2.64 -6.77
CA PRO A 180 -12.74 -3.15 -7.70
C PRO A 180 -13.76 -2.10 -8.16
N GLY A 181 -13.83 -0.94 -7.52
CA GLY A 181 -14.85 0.09 -7.78
C GLY A 181 -14.53 1.09 -8.90
N TYR A 182 -13.27 1.20 -9.31
CA TYR A 182 -12.78 2.26 -10.22
C TYR A 182 -12.67 1.85 -11.69
N GLN A 183 -12.98 0.61 -12.03
CA GLN A 183 -12.49 0.08 -13.28
C GLN A 183 -13.56 -0.01 -14.35
N SER A 184 -13.25 0.60 -15.52
CA SER A 184 -13.86 0.18 -16.76
C SER A 184 -13.61 -1.33 -16.93
N ALA A 185 -14.56 -2.06 -17.53
CA ALA A 185 -14.44 -3.50 -17.81
C ALA A 185 -13.14 -3.90 -18.55
N LEU A 186 -12.36 -2.93 -19.01
CA LEU A 186 -11.09 -3.09 -19.73
C LEU A 186 -9.87 -3.23 -18.81
N LYS A 187 -9.94 -2.76 -17.55
CA LYS A 187 -8.82 -2.78 -16.56
C LYS A 187 -9.01 -3.81 -15.44
N ASP A 188 -9.79 -4.85 -15.65
CA ASP A 188 -10.00 -5.88 -14.64
C ASP A 188 -8.94 -7.00 -14.72
N LEU A 189 -8.58 -7.56 -13.56
CA LEU A 189 -7.70 -8.73 -13.49
C LEU A 189 -8.34 -9.93 -14.18
N LYS A 190 -7.58 -10.62 -15.04
CA LYS A 190 -8.04 -11.86 -15.69
C LYS A 190 -8.41 -12.90 -14.62
N HIS A 191 -9.46 -13.68 -14.89
CA HIS A 191 -9.87 -14.79 -14.02
C HIS A 191 -8.72 -15.74 -13.71
N SER A 192 -7.89 -16.07 -14.70
CA SER A 192 -6.71 -16.95 -14.52
C SER A 192 -5.68 -16.38 -13.55
N THR A 193 -5.55 -15.07 -13.43
CA THR A 193 -4.70 -14.41 -12.45
C THR A 193 -5.35 -14.45 -11.07
N ARG A 194 -6.63 -14.06 -10.96
CA ARG A 194 -7.35 -14.04 -9.66
C ARG A 194 -7.37 -15.41 -8.97
N GLN A 195 -7.60 -16.48 -9.73
CA GLN A 195 -7.68 -17.85 -9.19
C GLN A 195 -6.37 -18.40 -8.62
N ARG A 196 -5.30 -17.62 -8.67
CA ARG A 196 -4.00 -17.99 -8.11
C ARG A 196 -3.76 -17.39 -6.72
N PHE A 197 -4.67 -16.58 -6.22
CA PHE A 197 -4.54 -15.82 -4.98
C PHE A 197 -5.71 -16.12 -4.04
N ILE A 198 -5.42 -16.10 -2.76
CA ILE A 198 -6.50 -15.88 -1.80
C ILE A 198 -6.80 -14.38 -1.76
N ALA A 199 -8.09 -14.03 -1.59
CA ALA A 199 -8.50 -12.63 -1.54
C ALA A 199 -8.89 -12.24 -0.12
N ILE A 200 -8.29 -11.15 0.38
CA ILE A 200 -8.67 -10.50 1.63
C ILE A 200 -9.38 -9.20 1.26
N GLU A 201 -10.63 -9.05 1.70
CA GLU A 201 -11.43 -7.87 1.39
C GLU A 201 -11.28 -6.80 2.48
N PHE A 202 -10.96 -5.58 2.05
CA PHE A 202 -10.85 -4.40 2.89
C PHE A 202 -12.05 -3.50 2.66
N GLY A 203 -12.68 -3.10 3.74
CA GLY A 203 -13.68 -2.03 3.78
C GLY A 203 -13.17 -0.83 4.57
N TYR A 204 -14.01 0.20 4.65
CA TYR A 204 -13.73 1.25 5.63
C TYR A 204 -14.02 0.74 7.04
N PRO A 205 -13.23 1.16 8.04
CA PRO A 205 -13.44 0.74 9.42
C PRO A 205 -14.83 1.13 9.94
N PRO A 206 -15.40 0.38 10.88
CA PRO A 206 -16.54 0.84 11.66
C PRO A 206 -16.24 2.19 12.32
N ARG A 207 -17.28 3.02 12.49
CA ARG A 207 -17.17 4.41 12.95
C ARG A 207 -16.26 4.61 14.14
N ASP A 208 -16.43 3.80 15.20
CA ASP A 208 -15.63 3.97 16.42
C ASP A 208 -14.16 3.61 16.22
N GLN A 209 -13.86 2.58 15.43
CA GLN A 209 -12.50 2.22 15.06
C GLN A 209 -11.89 3.28 14.12
N GLU A 210 -12.67 3.80 13.17
CA GLU A 210 -12.21 4.86 12.27
C GLU A 210 -11.88 6.14 13.05
N ALA A 211 -12.71 6.53 14.02
CA ALA A 211 -12.43 7.64 14.91
C ALA A 211 -11.14 7.43 15.72
N GLN A 212 -10.88 6.22 16.19
CA GLN A 212 -9.63 5.89 16.86
C GLN A 212 -8.43 6.02 15.93
N ILE A 213 -8.52 5.53 14.69
CA ILE A 213 -7.48 5.68 13.67
C ILE A 213 -7.21 7.16 13.38
N ILE A 214 -8.26 7.94 13.14
CA ILE A 214 -8.15 9.37 12.88
C ILE A 214 -7.43 10.06 14.04
N ARG A 215 -7.86 9.81 15.28
CA ARG A 215 -7.26 10.41 16.47
C ARG A 215 -5.77 10.12 16.59
N VAL A 216 -5.38 8.86 16.44
CA VAL A 216 -3.98 8.45 16.62
C VAL A 216 -3.09 9.00 15.50
N GLU A 217 -3.55 8.89 14.25
CA GLU A 217 -2.76 9.30 13.07
C GLU A 217 -2.71 10.82 12.87
N SER A 218 -3.71 11.56 13.37
CA SER A 218 -3.78 13.02 13.16
C SER A 218 -3.39 13.84 14.38
N GLY A 219 -3.51 13.29 15.59
CA GLY A 219 -3.32 14.03 16.84
C GLY A 219 -4.47 15.02 17.17
N CYS A 220 -5.60 14.96 16.46
CA CYS A 220 -6.77 15.79 16.75
C CYS A 220 -7.48 15.34 18.05
N THR A 221 -8.43 16.14 18.52
CA THR A 221 -9.22 15.80 19.71
C THR A 221 -10.10 14.57 19.46
N ALA A 222 -10.52 13.91 20.54
CA ALA A 222 -11.44 12.76 20.44
C ALA A 222 -12.79 13.17 19.80
N ASP A 223 -13.28 14.37 20.13
CA ASP A 223 -14.52 14.90 19.58
C ASP A 223 -14.40 15.16 18.06
N ASP A 224 -13.31 15.80 17.63
CA ASP A 224 -13.05 16.01 16.20
C ASP A 224 -12.96 14.70 15.43
N ALA A 225 -12.29 13.69 15.99
CA ALA A 225 -12.16 12.37 15.37
C ALA A 225 -13.52 11.66 15.22
N GLN A 226 -14.39 11.75 16.25
CA GLN A 226 -15.74 11.19 16.20
C GLN A 226 -16.63 11.91 15.17
N GLU A 227 -16.58 13.24 15.12
CA GLU A 227 -17.35 13.99 14.13
C GLU A 227 -16.82 13.79 12.71
N LEU A 228 -15.52 13.62 12.51
CA LEU A 228 -14.94 13.24 11.19
C LEU A 228 -15.38 11.83 10.77
N ALA A 229 -15.41 10.85 11.66
CA ALA A 229 -15.89 9.51 11.34
C ALA A 229 -17.39 9.50 11.01
N LYS A 230 -18.20 10.30 11.71
CA LYS A 230 -19.62 10.51 11.42
C LYS A 230 -19.83 11.23 10.06
N LEU A 231 -18.97 12.20 9.74
CA LEU A 231 -18.96 12.85 8.43
C LEU A 231 -18.69 11.82 7.32
N ALA A 232 -17.70 10.95 7.52
CA ALA A 232 -17.34 9.92 6.57
C ALA A 232 -18.53 8.99 6.25
N GLU A 233 -19.22 8.52 7.28
CA GLU A 233 -20.39 7.65 7.13
C GLU A 233 -21.48 8.33 6.28
N LYS A 234 -21.80 9.60 6.59
CA LYS A 234 -22.80 10.36 5.82
C LYS A 234 -22.38 10.62 4.38
N VAL A 235 -21.12 11.02 4.15
CA VAL A 235 -20.60 11.30 2.79
C VAL A 235 -20.53 10.01 1.95
N ARG A 236 -20.15 8.88 2.54
CA ARG A 236 -20.16 7.57 1.83
C ARG A 236 -21.56 7.16 1.38
N ASN A 237 -22.59 7.53 2.12
CA ASN A 237 -23.98 7.27 1.72
C ASN A 237 -24.43 8.15 0.52
N LEU A 238 -23.73 9.24 0.21
CA LEU A 238 -23.98 10.04 -1.00
C LEU A 238 -23.46 9.38 -2.29
N LYS A 239 -22.81 8.23 -2.21
CA LYS A 239 -22.31 7.49 -3.39
C LYS A 239 -23.41 7.18 -4.41
N GLU A 240 -24.63 6.94 -3.95
CA GLU A 240 -25.81 6.74 -4.81
C GLU A 240 -26.24 8.04 -5.54
N HIS A 241 -25.70 9.19 -5.19
CA HIS A 241 -26.06 10.52 -5.67
C HIS A 241 -24.96 11.19 -6.51
N GLY A 242 -24.11 10.39 -7.16
CA GLY A 242 -23.12 10.89 -8.12
C GLY A 242 -21.68 11.01 -7.61
N LEU A 243 -21.42 10.64 -6.37
CA LEU A 243 -20.05 10.56 -5.87
C LEU A 243 -19.38 9.27 -6.39
N ALA A 244 -18.31 9.40 -7.15
CA ALA A 244 -17.62 8.25 -7.75
C ALA A 244 -17.03 7.33 -6.68
N GLU A 245 -16.45 7.88 -5.62
CA GLU A 245 -15.89 7.13 -4.48
C GLU A 245 -16.23 7.83 -3.15
N GLY A 246 -16.41 7.04 -2.10
CA GLY A 246 -16.60 7.56 -0.75
C GLY A 246 -15.33 8.17 -0.17
N VAL A 247 -15.47 9.06 0.81
CA VAL A 247 -14.33 9.64 1.51
C VAL A 247 -13.45 8.56 2.15
N SER A 248 -12.16 8.60 1.85
CA SER A 248 -11.19 7.66 2.41
C SER A 248 -10.77 8.06 3.83
N THR A 249 -10.39 7.09 4.66
CA THR A 249 -9.82 7.36 6.00
C THR A 249 -8.59 8.26 5.93
N ARG A 250 -7.81 8.18 4.84
CA ARG A 250 -6.67 9.07 4.60
C ARG A 250 -7.05 10.56 4.57
N LEU A 251 -8.14 10.90 3.88
CA LEU A 251 -8.61 12.30 3.81
C LEU A 251 -9.12 12.79 5.16
N LEU A 252 -9.75 11.91 5.96
CA LEU A 252 -10.17 12.23 7.32
C LEU A 252 -8.97 12.50 8.23
N VAL A 253 -7.92 11.69 8.14
CA VAL A 253 -6.66 11.93 8.84
C VAL A 253 -6.03 13.27 8.43
N TYR A 254 -6.08 13.64 7.15
CA TYR A 254 -5.58 14.94 6.71
C TYR A 254 -6.41 16.10 7.28
N ALA A 255 -7.73 15.99 7.29
CA ALA A 255 -8.60 16.97 7.94
C ALA A 255 -8.27 17.10 9.43
N GLY A 256 -8.14 15.97 10.15
CA GLY A 256 -7.75 15.92 11.55
C GLY A 256 -6.38 16.57 11.81
N LYS A 257 -5.38 16.34 10.97
CA LYS A 257 -4.06 16.99 11.07
C LYS A 257 -4.17 18.51 10.95
N LEU A 258 -4.98 19.02 10.02
CA LEU A 258 -5.21 20.46 9.86
C LEU A 258 -5.92 21.04 11.09
N MET A 259 -6.91 20.33 11.65
CA MET A 259 -7.60 20.74 12.88
C MET A 259 -6.64 20.78 14.08
N ALA A 260 -5.78 19.78 14.23
CA ALA A 260 -4.77 19.72 15.28
C ALA A 260 -3.76 20.88 15.21
N GLN A 261 -3.57 21.48 14.03
CA GLN A 261 -2.75 22.69 13.81
C GLN A 261 -3.52 24.01 13.93
N GLY A 262 -4.78 23.96 14.37
CA GLY A 262 -5.59 25.17 14.61
C GLY A 262 -6.37 25.69 13.40
N ILE A 263 -6.41 24.95 12.29
CA ILE A 263 -7.31 25.27 11.18
C ILE A 263 -8.75 24.98 11.61
N SER A 264 -9.69 25.90 11.31
CA SER A 264 -11.09 25.71 11.67
C SER A 264 -11.66 24.43 11.03
N ARG A 265 -12.53 23.74 11.76
CA ARG A 265 -13.12 22.44 11.39
C ARG A 265 -13.69 22.42 9.99
N ARG A 266 -14.52 23.43 9.64
CA ARG A 266 -15.13 23.56 8.32
C ARG A 266 -14.08 23.76 7.22
N ARG A 267 -13.09 24.62 7.48
CA ARG A 267 -12.01 24.88 6.49
C ARG A 267 -11.13 23.63 6.26
N ALA A 268 -10.80 22.92 7.32
CA ALA A 268 -10.06 21.65 7.23
C ALA A 268 -10.83 20.61 6.40
N CYS A 269 -12.14 20.44 6.65
CA CYS A 269 -12.99 19.55 5.86
C CYS A 269 -13.12 20.01 4.40
N GLN A 270 -13.29 21.31 4.17
CA GLN A 270 -13.41 21.85 2.81
C GLN A 270 -12.18 21.51 1.96
N THR A 271 -10.98 21.75 2.51
CA THR A 271 -9.72 21.55 1.75
C THR A 271 -9.33 20.08 1.65
N ALA A 272 -9.45 19.31 2.72
CA ALA A 272 -8.99 17.92 2.75
C ALA A 272 -10.03 16.92 2.24
N ILE A 273 -11.33 17.27 2.24
CA ILE A 273 -12.39 16.33 1.88
C ILE A 273 -13.16 16.84 0.67
N VAL A 274 -13.84 18.00 0.77
CA VAL A 274 -14.77 18.44 -0.28
C VAL A 274 -14.09 18.59 -1.62
N TRP A 275 -13.04 19.41 -1.67
CA TRP A 275 -12.30 19.70 -2.91
C TRP A 275 -11.44 18.53 -3.40
N ALA A 276 -11.07 17.61 -2.52
CA ALA A 276 -10.30 16.42 -2.89
C ALA A 276 -11.15 15.28 -3.47
N LEU A 277 -12.46 15.26 -3.17
CA LEU A 277 -13.34 14.19 -3.62
C LEU A 277 -13.92 14.41 -5.01
N THR A 278 -14.18 15.67 -5.39
CA THR A 278 -14.87 15.98 -6.65
C THR A 278 -14.67 17.42 -7.10
N ASP A 279 -14.66 17.64 -8.41
CA ASP A 279 -14.70 18.95 -9.03
C ASP A 279 -16.15 19.38 -9.39
N ASP A 280 -17.13 18.50 -9.21
CA ASP A 280 -18.55 18.81 -9.44
C ASP A 280 -19.09 19.72 -8.33
N VAL A 281 -19.51 20.93 -8.73
CA VAL A 281 -19.94 21.99 -7.80
C VAL A 281 -21.23 21.62 -7.05
N GLU A 282 -22.13 20.84 -7.64
CA GLU A 282 -23.38 20.42 -6.99
C GLU A 282 -23.09 19.37 -5.92
N VAL A 283 -22.20 18.41 -6.23
CA VAL A 283 -21.73 17.39 -5.27
C VAL A 283 -20.93 18.06 -4.15
N GLN A 284 -20.05 19.04 -4.47
CA GLN A 284 -19.33 19.80 -3.45
C GLN A 284 -20.28 20.47 -2.46
N ARG A 285 -21.32 21.16 -2.96
CA ARG A 285 -22.34 21.81 -2.10
C ARG A 285 -23.05 20.78 -1.19
N SER A 286 -23.41 19.65 -1.73
CA SER A 286 -24.06 18.57 -0.94
C SER A 286 -23.15 18.09 0.19
N ILE A 287 -21.84 17.93 -0.07
CA ILE A 287 -20.87 17.55 0.97
C ILE A 287 -20.69 18.70 1.98
N GLU A 288 -20.62 19.96 1.54
CA GLU A 288 -20.51 21.13 2.41
C GLU A 288 -21.72 21.30 3.34
N GLU A 289 -22.93 20.99 2.86
CA GLU A 289 -24.13 20.95 3.73
C GLU A 289 -24.00 19.90 4.82
N VAL A 290 -23.47 18.72 4.50
CA VAL A 290 -23.20 17.68 5.50
C VAL A 290 -22.13 18.14 6.49
N VAL A 291 -21.04 18.75 6.03
CA VAL A 291 -19.99 19.33 6.90
C VAL A 291 -20.59 20.38 7.84
N THR A 292 -21.41 21.28 7.32
CA THR A 292 -22.06 22.34 8.12
C THR A 292 -23.03 21.76 9.15
N SER A 293 -23.71 20.68 8.83
CA SER A 293 -24.65 20.01 9.76
C SER A 293 -23.95 19.28 10.92
N ILE A 294 -22.67 18.98 10.78
CA ILE A 294 -21.88 18.26 11.79
C ILE A 294 -21.04 19.24 12.61
N PHE A 295 -20.38 20.16 11.95
CA PHE A 295 -19.52 21.15 12.58
C PHE A 295 -20.27 22.49 12.68
N GLU A 296 -21.03 22.66 13.75
CA GLU A 296 -21.61 23.97 14.11
C GLU A 296 -20.49 24.96 14.43
N GLU A 297 -20.75 26.28 14.25
CA GLU A 297 -19.73 27.34 14.45
C GLU A 297 -19.24 27.43 15.89
#